data_d4417843f249a4cfee23935c0acbbf65
#
_entry.id   d4417843f249a4cfee23935c0acbbf65
#
_cell.length_a   1.000
_cell.length_b   1.000
_cell.length_c   1.000
_cell.angle_alpha   90.00
_cell.angle_beta   90.00
_cell.angle_gamma   90.00
#
_symmetry.space_group_name_H-M   'P 1'
#
loop_
_entity.id
_entity.type
_entity.pdbx_description
1 polymer ?
#
loop_
_entity_poly.entity_id
_entity_poly.type
_entity_poly.pdbx_seq_one_letter_code
_entity_poly.pdbx_strand_id
1 'polypeptide(L)'
;MIPFGNETITLIQRVEAEENGRTRTEYAKHILTGCSWRKKAAWSQFDTEKHRGEEITCRIPAHNQRPDTGDYLFLGEIPEEITDTASLRAAMKAHAAAGVMEITSLSDNARPGMPMPHYLAWGG
;
A
#
# COMPACT_ATOMS: atom_id res chain seq x y z
N MET A 1 -5.29 -20.19 -13.96
CA MET A 1 -4.28 -19.39 -13.26
C MET A 1 -4.69 -17.94 -13.21
N ILE A 2 -4.76 -17.37 -12.05
CA ILE A 2 -5.11 -15.98 -11.90
C ILE A 2 -3.82 -15.16 -12.01
N PRO A 3 -3.66 -14.30 -13.03
CA PRO A 3 -2.42 -13.56 -13.24
C PRO A 3 -2.13 -12.52 -12.16
N PHE A 4 -3.17 -12.07 -11.47
CA PHE A 4 -3.03 -11.29 -10.24
C PHE A 4 -3.35 -12.20 -9.08
N GLY A 5 -2.97 -11.84 -7.88
CA GLY A 5 -3.33 -12.62 -6.70
C GLY A 5 -4.81 -12.50 -6.35
N ASN A 6 -5.21 -13.18 -5.30
CA ASN A 6 -6.55 -13.09 -4.74
C ASN A 6 -6.57 -12.35 -3.41
N GLU A 7 -5.57 -11.53 -3.19
CA GLU A 7 -5.43 -10.83 -1.93
C GLU A 7 -6.38 -9.64 -1.86
N THR A 8 -7.01 -9.48 -0.71
CA THR A 8 -7.73 -8.27 -0.37
C THR A 8 -6.78 -7.36 0.39
N ILE A 9 -6.75 -6.10 0.03
CA ILE A 9 -5.83 -5.13 0.62
C ILE A 9 -6.61 -3.90 1.03
N THR A 10 -6.25 -3.31 2.17
CA THR A 10 -6.82 -2.04 2.60
C THR A 10 -5.85 -0.93 2.24
N LEU A 11 -6.32 0.02 1.45
CA LEU A 11 -5.58 1.22 1.10
C LEU A 11 -5.99 2.36 2.02
N ILE A 12 -5.03 2.96 2.68
CA ILE A 12 -5.25 4.18 3.45
C ILE A 12 -4.59 5.33 2.70
N GLN A 13 -5.41 6.19 2.13
CA GLN A 13 -4.94 7.36 1.40
C GLN A 13 -4.95 8.59 2.29
N ARG A 14 -3.85 9.32 2.23
CA ARG A 14 -3.72 10.58 2.92
C ARG A 14 -4.26 11.68 2.01
N VAL A 15 -5.27 12.37 2.48
CA VAL A 15 -5.94 13.45 1.75
C VAL A 15 -5.76 14.75 2.53
N GLU A 16 -5.29 15.79 1.86
CA GLU A 16 -5.23 17.10 2.46
C GLU A 16 -6.49 17.88 2.11
N ALA A 17 -7.20 18.30 3.14
CA ALA A 17 -8.40 19.11 3.01
C ALA A 17 -8.13 20.51 3.57
N GLU A 18 -8.61 21.51 2.89
CA GLU A 18 -8.49 22.89 3.32
C GLU A 18 -9.81 23.34 3.91
N GLU A 19 -9.81 23.73 5.20
CA GLU A 19 -10.98 24.22 5.88
C GLU A 19 -10.62 25.46 6.68
N ASN A 20 -11.33 26.55 6.42
CA ASN A 20 -11.13 27.86 7.08
C ASN A 20 -9.67 28.37 7.03
N GLY A 21 -8.99 28.16 5.91
CA GLY A 21 -7.60 28.57 5.73
C GLY A 21 -6.58 27.72 6.44
N ARG A 22 -7.01 26.59 7.00
CA ARG A 22 -6.11 25.61 7.63
C ARG A 22 -6.09 24.33 6.84
N THR A 23 -4.90 23.80 6.62
CA THR A 23 -4.71 22.50 5.98
C THR A 23 -4.95 21.40 7.03
N ARG A 24 -5.87 20.52 6.73
CA ARG A 24 -6.20 19.37 7.57
C ARG A 24 -5.89 18.10 6.83
N THR A 25 -5.19 17.18 7.48
CA THR A 25 -4.92 15.87 6.91
C THR A 25 -6.04 14.91 7.29
N GLU A 26 -6.66 14.32 6.28
CA GLU A 26 -7.68 13.29 6.45
C GLU A 26 -7.19 11.99 5.83
N TYR A 27 -7.74 10.88 6.26
CA TYR A 27 -7.41 9.57 5.73
C TYR A 27 -8.66 8.92 5.15
N ALA A 28 -8.53 8.44 3.92
CA ALA A 28 -9.58 7.71 3.23
C ALA A 28 -9.23 6.23 3.17
N LYS A 29 -10.18 5.37 3.48
CA LYS A 29 -10.00 3.92 3.50
C LYS A 29 -10.69 3.31 2.29
N HIS A 30 -9.97 2.53 1.51
CA HIS A 30 -10.51 1.82 0.35
C HIS A 30 -10.13 0.35 0.43
N ILE A 31 -11.06 -0.52 0.05
CA ILE A 31 -10.81 -1.96 -0.01
C ILE A 31 -10.49 -2.33 -1.45
N LEU A 32 -9.32 -2.90 -1.65
CA LEU A 32 -8.83 -3.32 -2.97
C LEU A 32 -8.91 -4.83 -3.09
N THR A 33 -9.37 -5.32 -4.23
CA THR A 33 -9.56 -6.75 -4.45
C THR A 33 -8.74 -7.24 -5.64
N GLY A 34 -8.44 -8.54 -5.65
CA GLY A 34 -7.71 -9.16 -6.74
C GLY A 34 -6.23 -8.76 -6.77
N CYS A 35 -5.69 -8.33 -5.67
CA CYS A 35 -4.32 -7.86 -5.57
C CYS A 35 -3.34 -9.01 -5.35
N SER A 36 -2.07 -8.75 -5.60
CA SER A 36 -0.98 -9.66 -5.28
C SER A 36 -0.04 -8.95 -4.31
N TRP A 37 0.36 -9.66 -3.27
CA TRP A 37 1.25 -9.14 -2.23
C TRP A 37 2.47 -10.04 -2.15
N ARG A 38 3.63 -9.48 -2.43
CA ARG A 38 4.90 -10.23 -2.36
C ARG A 38 5.87 -9.53 -1.45
N LYS A 39 6.34 -10.26 -0.48
CA LYS A 39 7.35 -9.80 0.45
C LYS A 39 8.67 -10.49 0.11
N LYS A 40 9.69 -9.69 -0.17
CA LYS A 40 11.01 -10.19 -0.51
C LYS A 40 12.00 -9.64 0.49
N ALA A 41 12.80 -10.52 1.07
CA ALA A 41 13.91 -10.09 1.91
C ALA A 41 15.00 -9.50 1.01
N ALA A 42 15.19 -8.19 1.09
CA ALA A 42 16.24 -7.52 0.35
C ALA A 42 17.50 -7.50 1.20
N TRP A 43 18.32 -8.53 1.07
CA TRP A 43 19.65 -8.51 1.66
C TRP A 43 20.66 -9.01 0.66
N SER A 44 21.79 -8.33 0.62
CA SER A 44 22.91 -8.73 -0.20
C SER A 44 23.93 -9.47 0.65
N GLN A 45 24.43 -10.60 0.14
CA GLN A 45 25.46 -11.36 0.82
C GLN A 45 26.77 -10.58 0.94
N PHE A 46 26.90 -9.50 0.20
CA PHE A 46 28.09 -8.63 0.25
C PHE A 46 27.91 -7.47 1.21
N ASP A 47 26.75 -7.31 1.77
CA ASP A 47 26.46 -6.22 2.68
C ASP A 47 26.63 -6.69 4.12
N THR A 48 27.74 -6.32 4.71
CA THR A 48 28.08 -6.67 6.08
C THR A 48 27.35 -5.81 7.11
N GLU A 49 26.69 -4.74 6.68
CA GLU A 49 26.01 -3.80 7.56
C GLU A 49 24.56 -4.12 7.85
N LYS A 50 24.08 -5.28 7.49
CA LYS A 50 22.75 -5.78 7.86
C LYS A 50 21.60 -4.88 7.46
N HIS A 51 21.58 -4.44 6.24
CA HIS A 51 20.35 -3.83 5.70
C HIS A 51 19.33 -4.92 5.48
N ARG A 52 18.59 -5.24 6.52
CA ARG A 52 17.40 -6.08 6.41
C ARG A 52 16.25 -5.21 6.01
N GLY A 53 16.26 -4.75 4.78
CA GLY A 53 15.08 -4.14 4.21
C GLY A 53 14.16 -5.23 3.69
N GLU A 54 12.95 -5.30 4.19
CA GLU A 54 11.93 -6.11 3.56
C GLU A 54 11.28 -5.26 2.48
N GLU A 55 11.43 -5.69 1.24
CA GLU A 55 10.77 -5.03 0.13
C GLU A 55 9.46 -5.74 -0.15
N ILE A 56 8.39 -4.96 -0.15
CA ILE A 56 7.06 -5.46 -0.46
C ILE A 56 6.66 -4.93 -1.82
N THR A 57 6.20 -5.82 -2.69
CA THR A 57 5.67 -5.46 -4.00
C THR A 57 4.20 -5.85 -4.04
N CYS A 58 3.35 -4.89 -4.38
CA CYS A 58 1.92 -5.10 -4.48
C CYS A 58 1.44 -4.76 -5.88
N ARG A 59 0.77 -5.70 -6.54
CA ARG A 59 0.14 -5.49 -7.83
C ARG A 59 -1.35 -5.29 -7.61
N ILE A 60 -1.88 -4.18 -8.11
CA ILE A 60 -3.25 -3.77 -7.87
C ILE A 60 -3.96 -3.62 -9.22
N PRO A 61 -4.97 -4.44 -9.52
CA PRO A 61 -5.73 -4.28 -10.75
C PRO A 61 -6.36 -2.89 -10.86
N ALA A 62 -6.39 -2.35 -12.08
CA ALA A 62 -6.78 -0.95 -12.30
C ALA A 62 -8.26 -0.64 -12.03
N HIS A 63 -9.10 -1.65 -11.81
CA HIS A 63 -10.48 -1.41 -11.40
C HIS A 63 -10.59 -0.88 -9.97
N ASN A 64 -9.52 -1.00 -9.19
CA ASN A 64 -9.47 -0.50 -7.82
C ASN A 64 -9.10 0.97 -7.77
N GLN A 65 -9.27 1.58 -6.60
CA GLN A 65 -8.80 2.92 -6.35
C GLN A 65 -7.28 2.99 -6.56
N ARG A 66 -6.83 4.01 -7.30
CA ARG A 66 -5.41 4.21 -7.55
C ARG A 66 -4.72 4.68 -6.27
N PRO A 67 -3.71 3.94 -5.80
CA PRO A 67 -2.88 4.41 -4.69
C PRO A 67 -1.89 5.48 -5.15
N ASP A 68 -1.21 6.11 -4.22
CA ASP A 68 -0.17 7.09 -4.50
C ASP A 68 1.00 6.88 -3.54
N THR A 69 2.15 7.45 -3.88
CA THR A 69 3.30 7.40 -2.97
C THR A 69 2.98 8.15 -1.68
N GLY A 70 3.42 7.58 -0.57
CA GLY A 70 3.09 8.08 0.76
C GLY A 70 1.82 7.49 1.35
N ASP A 71 1.05 6.75 0.57
CA ASP A 71 -0.10 6.02 1.07
C ASP A 71 0.32 4.71 1.73
N TYR A 72 -0.60 4.08 2.45
CA TYR A 72 -0.33 2.85 3.20
C TYR A 72 -1.20 1.72 2.71
N LEU A 73 -0.61 0.53 2.62
CA LEU A 73 -1.32 -0.69 2.25
C LEU A 73 -1.24 -1.68 3.40
N PHE A 74 -2.39 -2.26 3.73
CA PHE A 74 -2.49 -3.32 4.74
C PHE A 74 -2.96 -4.59 4.05
N LEU A 75 -2.27 -5.70 4.28
CA LEU A 75 -2.70 -6.99 3.76
C LEU A 75 -3.96 -7.43 4.50
N GLY A 76 -5.03 -7.68 3.75
CA GLY A 76 -6.32 -8.02 4.30
C GLY A 76 -7.18 -6.79 4.55
N GLU A 77 -8.40 -7.01 4.99
CA GLU A 77 -9.32 -5.95 5.36
C GLU A 77 -9.18 -5.66 6.84
N ILE A 78 -8.82 -4.42 7.18
CA ILE A 78 -8.66 -4.03 8.58
C ILE A 78 -9.95 -3.40 9.10
N PRO A 79 -10.36 -3.74 10.33
CA PRO A 79 -11.58 -3.18 10.92
C PRO A 79 -11.42 -1.76 11.50
N GLU A 80 -10.18 -1.37 11.77
CA GLU A 80 -9.90 -0.08 12.40
C GLU A 80 -10.26 1.09 11.50
N GLU A 81 -10.81 2.13 12.08
CA GLU A 81 -11.01 3.40 11.39
C GLU A 81 -9.77 4.26 11.58
N ILE A 82 -9.26 4.76 10.46
CA ILE A 82 -8.08 5.63 10.48
C ILE A 82 -8.55 7.07 10.34
N THR A 83 -8.41 7.83 11.41
CA THR A 83 -8.87 9.22 11.46
C THR A 83 -7.72 10.21 11.64
N ASP A 84 -6.60 9.76 12.19
CA ASP A 84 -5.44 10.59 12.44
C ASP A 84 -4.16 9.76 12.40
N THR A 85 -3.03 10.41 12.61
CA THR A 85 -1.73 9.74 12.60
C THR A 85 -1.60 8.71 13.72
N ALA A 86 -2.20 8.99 14.87
CA ALA A 86 -2.14 8.07 16.01
C ALA A 86 -2.89 6.77 15.73
N SER A 87 -4.10 6.85 15.15
CA SER A 87 -4.87 5.67 14.78
C SER A 87 -4.19 4.89 13.66
N LEU A 88 -3.55 5.57 12.70
CA LEU A 88 -2.78 4.94 11.65
C LEU A 88 -1.61 4.14 12.22
N ARG A 89 -0.84 4.73 13.11
CA ARG A 89 0.31 4.06 13.74
C ARG A 89 -0.12 2.86 14.58
N ALA A 90 -1.23 2.99 15.29
CA ALA A 90 -1.77 1.88 16.07
C ALA A 90 -2.19 0.72 15.17
N ALA A 91 -2.84 0.99 14.05
CA ALA A 91 -3.22 -0.02 13.08
C ALA A 91 -1.99 -0.67 12.43
N MET A 92 -0.99 0.11 12.07
CA MET A 92 0.26 -0.41 11.50
C MET A 92 0.95 -1.37 12.46
N LYS A 93 0.99 -1.03 13.73
CA LYS A 93 1.58 -1.89 14.75
C LYS A 93 0.77 -3.16 14.95
N ALA A 94 -0.55 -3.05 14.99
CA ALA A 94 -1.44 -4.19 15.17
C ALA A 94 -1.38 -5.18 14.02
N HIS A 95 -1.18 -4.70 12.79
CA HIS A 95 -1.17 -5.53 11.58
C HIS A 95 0.22 -5.78 11.01
N ALA A 96 1.27 -5.38 11.69
CA ALA A 96 2.64 -5.51 11.21
C ALA A 96 3.01 -6.95 10.85
N ALA A 97 2.55 -7.92 11.64
CA ALA A 97 2.83 -9.35 11.39
C ALA A 97 2.11 -9.87 10.14
N ALA A 98 0.92 -9.36 9.85
CA ALA A 98 0.15 -9.76 8.68
C ALA A 98 0.70 -9.13 7.40
N GLY A 99 1.08 -7.88 7.45
CA GLY A 99 1.68 -7.16 6.35
C GLY A 99 1.18 -5.73 6.27
N VAL A 100 2.10 -4.79 6.35
CA VAL A 100 1.84 -3.36 6.21
C VAL A 100 2.98 -2.77 5.39
N MET A 101 2.66 -1.88 4.46
CA MET A 101 3.72 -1.17 3.75
C MET A 101 3.34 0.29 3.54
N GLU A 102 4.35 1.15 3.57
CA GLU A 102 4.25 2.51 3.07
C GLU A 102 4.73 2.51 1.63
N ILE A 103 3.94 3.08 0.73
CA ILE A 103 4.29 3.11 -0.68
C ILE A 103 5.40 4.14 -0.93
N THR A 104 6.55 3.68 -1.34
CA THR A 104 7.69 4.54 -1.66
C THR A 104 7.85 4.76 -3.16
N SER A 105 7.35 3.83 -3.97
CA SER A 105 7.38 3.94 -5.43
C SER A 105 6.11 3.37 -6.01
N LEU A 106 5.64 3.98 -7.08
CA LEU A 106 4.44 3.54 -7.77
C LEU A 106 4.67 3.58 -9.28
N SER A 107 4.29 2.51 -9.96
CA SER A 107 4.27 2.46 -11.42
C SER A 107 2.83 2.32 -11.89
N ASP A 108 2.42 3.21 -12.79
CA ASP A 108 1.09 3.17 -13.37
C ASP A 108 1.13 2.46 -14.71
N ASN A 109 0.66 1.21 -14.73
CA ASN A 109 0.58 0.38 -15.91
C ASN A 109 -0.88 0.20 -16.35
N ALA A 110 -1.72 1.19 -16.08
CA ALA A 110 -3.15 1.19 -16.39
C ALA A 110 -3.47 1.94 -17.69
N ARG A 111 -2.50 2.09 -18.58
CA ARG A 111 -2.70 2.81 -19.85
C ARG A 111 -3.68 2.09 -20.77
N PRO A 112 -4.47 2.85 -21.57
CA PRO A 112 -5.33 2.24 -22.59
C PRO A 112 -4.55 1.32 -23.52
N GLY A 113 -5.13 0.17 -23.84
CA GLY A 113 -4.49 -0.82 -24.72
C GLY A 113 -3.60 -1.82 -24.01
N MET A 114 -3.37 -1.67 -22.72
CA MET A 114 -2.64 -2.67 -21.94
C MET A 114 -3.51 -3.91 -21.69
N PRO A 115 -2.99 -5.13 -21.93
CA PRO A 115 -3.79 -6.34 -21.76
C PRO A 115 -4.23 -6.60 -20.33
N MET A 116 -3.48 -6.11 -19.36
CA MET A 116 -3.80 -6.29 -17.94
C MET A 116 -3.45 -5.01 -17.19
N PRO A 117 -4.32 -4.00 -17.27
CA PRO A 117 -4.02 -2.73 -16.62
C PRO A 117 -3.95 -2.88 -15.09
N HIS A 118 -2.90 -2.35 -14.50
CA HIS A 118 -2.65 -2.46 -13.08
C HIS A 118 -1.73 -1.35 -12.58
N TYR A 119 -1.71 -1.19 -11.27
CA TYR A 119 -0.72 -0.37 -10.58
C TYR A 119 0.25 -1.28 -9.86
N LEU A 120 1.52 -0.91 -9.84
CA LEU A 120 2.54 -1.65 -9.14
C LEU A 120 3.13 -0.75 -8.06
N ALA A 121 3.00 -1.15 -6.80
CA ALA A 121 3.46 -0.40 -5.65
C ALA A 121 4.59 -1.13 -4.95
N TRP A 122 5.61 -0.38 -4.54
CA TRP A 122 6.73 -0.90 -3.78
C TRP A 122 6.88 -0.14 -2.48
N GLY A 123 7.30 -0.84 -1.45
CA GLY A 123 7.59 -0.22 -0.17
C GLY A 123 8.10 -1.22 0.85
N GLY A 124 8.14 -0.78 2.05
CA GLY A 124 8.57 -1.62 3.15
C GLY A 124 7.93 -1.27 4.47
#